data_24d30a409920d63ae8f8776d6ce5d318
#
_entry.id   24d30a409920d63ae8f8776d6ce5d318
#
_cell.length_a   1.000
_cell.length_b   1.000
_cell.length_c   1.000
_cell.angle_alpha   90.00
_cell.angle_beta   90.00
_cell.angle_gamma   90.00
#
_symmetry.space_group_name_H-M   'P 1'
#
loop_
_entity.id
_entity.type
_entity.pdbx_description
1 polymer ?
#
loop_
_entity_poly.entity_id
_entity_poly.type
_entity_poly.pdbx_seq_one_letter_code
_entity_poly.pdbx_strand_id
1 'polypeptide(L)'
;MDRKELVKVLGEHYGVKPNYLGAPTFAYEIIAAEGLTFIVDREGKIKNLEGAEFELERLLHGPEEIVAEEVLSNELYLPMDGHTGVTLRNLVNMLSSKQGLIKRAIGIKTDIVTAEFVEGINNVKLVTIEDFEVSVRDIGIEKIPGIRFNFLNKTLNFNFLNTLEDTETAIQFAKALNNGAKKLKQSSPKPTETDNERFTFRTYLVRLGFIGPGYKKSREVLLKDLKGNGAFRKGKQL
;
A
#
# COMPACT_ATOMS: atom_id res chain seq x y z
N MET A 1 22.51 -13.33 -21.70
CA MET A 1 21.42 -14.10 -22.35
C MET A 1 21.20 -13.55 -23.74
N ASP A 2 21.06 -14.42 -24.74
CA ASP A 2 20.73 -13.96 -26.09
C ASP A 2 19.26 -13.56 -26.17
N ARG A 3 18.95 -12.59 -27.04
CA ARG A 3 17.57 -12.06 -27.23
C ARG A 3 16.53 -13.16 -27.53
N LYS A 4 16.90 -14.16 -28.36
CA LYS A 4 16.00 -15.27 -28.70
C LYS A 4 15.69 -16.15 -27.49
N GLU A 5 16.68 -16.35 -26.66
CA GLU A 5 16.57 -17.09 -25.42
C GLU A 5 15.68 -16.34 -24.42
N LEU A 6 15.87 -15.01 -24.30
CA LEU A 6 15.04 -14.12 -23.47
C LEU A 6 13.57 -14.17 -23.89
N VAL A 7 13.29 -14.04 -25.19
CA VAL A 7 11.93 -14.12 -25.76
C VAL A 7 11.29 -15.49 -25.50
N LYS A 8 12.08 -16.57 -25.64
CA LYS A 8 11.64 -17.94 -25.36
C LYS A 8 11.26 -18.10 -23.91
N VAL A 9 12.12 -17.68 -22.99
CA VAL A 9 11.88 -17.77 -21.53
C VAL A 9 10.62 -17.01 -21.11
N LEU A 10 10.44 -15.78 -21.62
CA LEU A 10 9.21 -15.01 -21.36
C LEU A 10 7.97 -15.69 -21.93
N GLY A 11 8.05 -16.23 -23.15
CA GLY A 11 6.93 -16.96 -23.76
C GLY A 11 6.53 -18.20 -22.97
N GLU A 12 7.51 -18.96 -22.49
CA GLU A 12 7.30 -20.15 -21.64
C GLU A 12 6.71 -19.77 -20.28
N HIS A 13 7.24 -18.71 -19.66
CA HIS A 13 6.77 -18.24 -18.35
C HIS A 13 5.30 -17.82 -18.38
N TYR A 14 4.90 -17.03 -19.37
CA TYR A 14 3.51 -16.57 -19.51
C TYR A 14 2.61 -17.57 -20.27
N GLY A 15 3.14 -18.70 -20.72
CA GLY A 15 2.37 -19.71 -21.46
C GLY A 15 1.88 -19.23 -22.82
N VAL A 16 2.56 -18.28 -23.45
CA VAL A 16 2.14 -17.61 -24.70
C VAL A 16 3.20 -17.73 -25.78
N LYS A 17 2.77 -17.72 -27.03
CA LYS A 17 3.69 -17.72 -28.18
C LYS A 17 4.08 -16.29 -28.52
N PRO A 18 5.38 -15.93 -28.47
CA PRO A 18 5.84 -14.61 -28.85
C PRO A 18 5.54 -14.31 -30.32
N ASN A 19 5.04 -13.11 -30.60
CA ASN A 19 4.71 -12.63 -31.92
C ASN A 19 5.85 -11.74 -32.46
N TYR A 20 6.42 -12.08 -33.60
CA TYR A 20 7.46 -11.26 -34.25
C TYR A 20 6.83 -10.16 -35.10
N LEU A 21 7.10 -8.90 -34.80
CA LEU A 21 6.46 -7.74 -35.44
C LEU A 21 7.09 -7.35 -36.81
N GLY A 22 8.25 -7.91 -37.18
CA GLY A 22 8.89 -7.60 -38.44
C GLY A 22 9.37 -6.15 -38.56
N ALA A 23 9.62 -5.71 -39.82
CA ALA A 23 10.04 -4.34 -40.06
C ALA A 23 8.91 -3.33 -39.84
N PRO A 24 9.18 -2.13 -39.32
CA PRO A 24 10.49 -1.53 -39.06
C PRO A 24 11.07 -1.83 -37.67
N THR A 25 10.25 -2.30 -36.73
CA THR A 25 10.63 -2.44 -35.30
C THR A 25 11.53 -3.64 -35.04
N PHE A 26 11.32 -4.74 -35.81
CA PHE A 26 11.97 -6.04 -35.59
C PHE A 26 11.90 -6.53 -34.12
N ALA A 27 10.88 -6.10 -33.42
CA ALA A 27 10.63 -6.47 -32.02
C ALA A 27 9.81 -7.75 -31.91
N TYR A 28 9.83 -8.35 -30.72
CA TYR A 28 8.89 -9.40 -30.36
C TYR A 28 7.85 -8.83 -29.40
N GLU A 29 6.60 -9.17 -29.65
CA GLU A 29 5.47 -8.86 -28.79
C GLU A 29 5.07 -10.12 -28.00
N ILE A 30 4.86 -9.97 -26.72
CA ILE A 30 4.45 -11.05 -25.82
C ILE A 30 3.21 -10.56 -25.09
N ILE A 31 2.05 -11.12 -25.40
CA ILE A 31 0.77 -10.76 -24.79
C ILE A 31 0.52 -11.77 -23.69
N ALA A 32 0.86 -11.38 -22.45
CA ALA A 32 0.58 -12.17 -21.26
C ALA A 32 -0.91 -12.14 -20.89
N ALA A 33 -1.34 -13.04 -20.00
CA ALA A 33 -2.70 -13.03 -19.47
C ALA A 33 -3.03 -11.68 -18.82
N GLU A 34 -4.31 -11.31 -18.76
CA GLU A 34 -4.82 -10.05 -18.18
C GLU A 34 -4.46 -8.75 -18.94
N GLY A 35 -4.08 -8.86 -20.22
CA GLY A 35 -3.85 -7.68 -21.07
C GLY A 35 -2.46 -7.03 -20.91
N LEU A 36 -1.55 -7.64 -20.18
CA LEU A 36 -0.16 -7.21 -20.10
C LEU A 36 0.55 -7.52 -21.42
N THR A 37 1.14 -6.51 -22.05
CA THR A 37 1.89 -6.67 -23.30
C THR A 37 3.32 -6.19 -23.10
N PHE A 38 4.28 -7.06 -23.43
CA PHE A 38 5.71 -6.76 -23.43
C PHE A 38 6.26 -6.71 -24.83
N ILE A 39 7.12 -5.75 -25.08
CA ILE A 39 7.87 -5.60 -26.35
C ILE A 39 9.35 -5.84 -26.06
N VAL A 40 9.93 -6.84 -26.70
CA VAL A 40 11.37 -7.08 -26.66
C VAL A 40 12.01 -6.47 -27.91
N ASP A 41 12.76 -5.39 -27.73
CA ASP A 41 13.37 -4.66 -28.83
C ASP A 41 14.60 -5.40 -29.42
N ARG A 42 15.28 -4.77 -30.40
CA ARG A 42 16.46 -5.36 -31.07
C ARG A 42 17.63 -5.58 -30.13
N GLU A 43 17.74 -4.76 -29.11
CA GLU A 43 18.83 -4.78 -28.15
C GLU A 43 18.57 -5.79 -27.01
N GLY A 44 17.38 -6.43 -27.00
CA GLY A 44 16.97 -7.36 -25.95
C GLY A 44 16.40 -6.67 -24.72
N LYS A 45 16.05 -5.39 -24.81
CA LYS A 45 15.36 -4.68 -23.72
C LYS A 45 13.88 -5.01 -23.75
N ILE A 46 13.32 -5.27 -22.58
CA ILE A 46 11.91 -5.57 -22.39
C ILE A 46 11.21 -4.27 -21.99
N LYS A 47 10.16 -3.89 -22.72
CA LYS A 47 9.37 -2.68 -22.47
C LYS A 47 7.88 -3.01 -22.44
N ASN A 48 7.09 -2.24 -21.69
CA ASN A 48 5.64 -2.23 -21.85
C ASN A 48 5.23 -1.31 -23.03
N LEU A 49 3.94 -1.25 -23.33
CA LEU A 49 3.38 -0.38 -24.37
C LEU A 49 3.63 1.11 -24.13
N GLU A 50 3.90 1.50 -22.88
CA GLU A 50 4.17 2.89 -22.46
C GLU A 50 5.67 3.22 -22.50
N GLY A 51 6.54 2.24 -22.83
CA GLY A 51 7.99 2.42 -22.97
C GLY A 51 8.79 2.22 -21.67
N ALA A 52 8.16 1.80 -20.58
CA ALA A 52 8.87 1.47 -19.35
C ALA A 52 9.69 0.19 -19.52
N GLU A 53 10.98 0.22 -19.15
CA GLU A 53 11.91 -0.91 -19.27
C GLU A 53 11.79 -1.84 -18.04
N PHE A 54 11.91 -3.15 -18.30
CA PHE A 54 11.86 -4.22 -17.27
C PHE A 54 13.06 -5.14 -17.43
N GLU A 55 13.56 -5.65 -16.31
CA GLU A 55 14.55 -6.73 -16.31
C GLU A 55 13.85 -8.09 -16.33
N LEU A 56 14.46 -9.06 -17.04
CA LEU A 56 13.88 -10.41 -17.20
C LEU A 56 13.62 -11.08 -15.83
N GLU A 57 14.57 -11.01 -14.94
CA GLU A 57 14.48 -11.63 -13.62
C GLU A 57 13.26 -11.12 -12.85
N ARG A 58 12.97 -9.84 -12.95
CA ARG A 58 11.82 -9.20 -12.33
C ARG A 58 10.49 -9.67 -12.91
N LEU A 59 10.46 -10.09 -14.17
CA LEU A 59 9.24 -10.59 -14.83
C LEU A 59 9.02 -12.08 -14.61
N LEU A 60 10.10 -12.85 -14.37
CA LEU A 60 10.04 -14.29 -14.12
C LEU A 60 9.64 -14.62 -12.68
N HIS A 61 9.99 -13.75 -11.74
CA HIS A 61 9.55 -13.84 -10.36
C HIS A 61 8.15 -13.21 -10.28
N GLY A 62 7.13 -14.02 -9.99
CA GLY A 62 5.74 -13.54 -9.90
C GLY A 62 5.54 -12.45 -8.84
N PRO A 63 4.35 -11.80 -8.80
CA PRO A 63 4.07 -10.68 -7.90
C PRO A 63 4.29 -10.98 -6.41
N GLU A 64 4.35 -12.24 -6.01
CA GLU A 64 4.64 -12.63 -4.62
C GLU A 64 6.13 -12.55 -4.27
N GLU A 65 7.05 -12.78 -5.23
CA GLU A 65 8.50 -12.64 -5.00
C GLU A 65 8.96 -11.18 -5.15
N ILE A 66 8.31 -10.39 -6.01
CA ILE A 66 8.56 -8.94 -6.09
C ILE A 66 8.28 -8.26 -4.74
N VAL A 67 7.29 -8.73 -3.99
CA VAL A 67 7.01 -8.25 -2.62
C VAL A 67 8.14 -8.62 -1.64
N ALA A 68 8.87 -9.71 -1.90
CA ALA A 68 9.99 -10.14 -1.04
C ALA A 68 11.32 -9.41 -1.34
N GLU A 69 11.59 -9.04 -2.61
CA GLU A 69 12.79 -8.28 -2.97
C GLU A 69 12.66 -6.77 -2.74
N GLU A 70 11.47 -6.17 -2.85
CA GLU A 70 11.25 -4.78 -2.46
C GLU A 70 11.35 -4.55 -0.94
N VAL A 71 11.33 -5.61 -0.13
CA VAL A 71 11.68 -5.54 1.31
C VAL A 71 13.17 -5.24 1.54
N LEU A 72 14.05 -5.45 0.55
CA LEU A 72 15.46 -5.01 0.61
C LEU A 72 15.63 -3.48 0.46
N SER A 73 14.61 -2.77 0.00
CA SER A 73 14.56 -1.29 -0.04
C SER A 73 13.71 -0.72 1.09
N ASN A 74 13.61 -1.24 2.26
CA ASN A 74 12.85 -0.70 3.42
C ASN A 74 11.44 -0.12 3.13
N GLU A 75 10.88 -0.33 1.94
CA GLU A 75 9.57 0.18 1.52
C GLU A 75 8.58 -0.99 1.33
N LEU A 76 7.53 -1.01 2.12
CA LEU A 76 6.48 -2.02 2.06
C LEU A 76 5.37 -1.58 1.10
N TYR A 77 5.29 -2.19 -0.07
CA TYR A 77 4.19 -2.00 -1.01
C TYR A 77 3.10 -3.05 -0.82
N LEU A 78 1.85 -2.62 -0.79
CA LEU A 78 0.68 -3.49 -0.67
C LEU A 78 -0.22 -3.33 -1.90
N PRO A 79 -0.81 -4.42 -2.43
CA PRO A 79 -1.70 -4.34 -3.57
C PRO A 79 -3.00 -3.60 -3.24
N MET A 80 -3.49 -2.83 -4.22
CA MET A 80 -4.81 -2.19 -4.14
C MET A 80 -5.97 -3.14 -4.48
N ASP A 81 -5.70 -4.42 -4.75
CA ASP A 81 -6.74 -5.39 -5.07
C ASP A 81 -7.87 -5.39 -4.05
N GLY A 82 -9.11 -5.37 -4.54
CA GLY A 82 -10.30 -5.27 -3.71
C GLY A 82 -10.56 -3.89 -3.10
N HIS A 83 -9.76 -2.87 -3.45
CA HIS A 83 -10.12 -1.48 -3.19
C HIS A 83 -11.05 -0.91 -4.25
N THR A 84 -11.82 0.09 -3.84
CA THR A 84 -12.60 1.01 -4.66
C THR A 84 -12.26 2.43 -4.23
N GLY A 85 -12.71 3.45 -4.93
CA GLY A 85 -12.54 4.83 -4.49
C GLY A 85 -13.09 5.08 -3.08
N VAL A 86 -14.21 4.43 -2.74
CA VAL A 86 -14.81 4.51 -1.39
C VAL A 86 -13.90 3.90 -0.33
N THR A 87 -13.33 2.72 -0.59
CA THR A 87 -12.48 2.05 0.41
C THR A 87 -11.11 2.72 0.57
N LEU A 88 -10.57 3.34 -0.47
CA LEU A 88 -9.37 4.18 -0.38
C LEU A 88 -9.65 5.46 0.43
N ARG A 89 -10.80 6.11 0.23
CA ARG A 89 -11.25 7.20 1.11
C ARG A 89 -11.42 6.73 2.55
N ASN A 90 -11.96 5.54 2.78
CA ASN A 90 -12.06 4.97 4.13
C ASN A 90 -10.68 4.78 4.77
N LEU A 91 -9.66 4.36 4.00
CA LEU A 91 -8.28 4.26 4.48
C LEU A 91 -7.74 5.62 4.94
N VAL A 92 -7.92 6.66 4.13
CA VAL A 92 -7.56 8.04 4.47
C VAL A 92 -8.25 8.49 5.75
N ASN A 93 -9.56 8.28 5.85
CA ASN A 93 -10.36 8.68 7.01
C ASN A 93 -9.98 7.91 8.29
N MET A 94 -9.68 6.61 8.17
CA MET A 94 -9.17 5.79 9.28
C MET A 94 -7.86 6.34 9.82
N LEU A 95 -6.92 6.67 8.94
CA LEU A 95 -5.64 7.25 9.32
C LEU A 95 -5.81 8.63 9.93
N SER A 96 -6.58 9.51 9.30
CA SER A 96 -6.90 10.83 9.84
C SER A 96 -7.48 10.75 11.24
N SER A 97 -8.48 9.90 11.46
CA SER A 97 -9.15 9.78 12.77
C SER A 97 -8.23 9.27 13.88
N LYS A 98 -7.16 8.53 13.54
CA LYS A 98 -6.22 7.94 14.50
C LYS A 98 -4.82 8.55 14.43
N GLN A 99 -4.60 9.52 13.53
CA GLN A 99 -3.31 10.11 13.26
C GLN A 99 -2.57 10.55 14.52
N GLY A 100 -3.24 11.22 15.46
CA GLY A 100 -2.64 11.66 16.70
C GLY A 100 -2.13 10.50 17.58
N LEU A 101 -2.83 9.37 17.62
CA LEU A 101 -2.41 8.17 18.34
C LEU A 101 -1.30 7.43 17.61
N ILE A 102 -1.41 7.28 16.28
CA ILE A 102 -0.39 6.63 15.44
C ILE A 102 0.93 7.40 15.54
N LYS A 103 0.91 8.72 15.39
CA LYS A 103 2.11 9.56 15.48
C LYS A 103 2.85 9.35 16.81
N ARG A 104 2.13 9.31 17.93
CA ARG A 104 2.74 9.06 19.24
C ARG A 104 3.24 7.61 19.39
N ALA A 105 2.48 6.64 18.90
CA ALA A 105 2.85 5.22 18.96
C ALA A 105 4.15 4.89 18.23
N ILE A 106 4.43 5.58 17.11
CA ILE A 106 5.61 5.33 16.28
C ILE A 106 6.65 6.45 16.31
N GLY A 107 6.43 7.50 17.12
CA GLY A 107 7.41 8.56 17.37
C GLY A 107 7.58 9.57 16.21
N ILE A 108 6.63 9.70 15.29
CA ILE A 108 6.71 10.68 14.18
C ILE A 108 6.04 12.00 14.52
N LYS A 109 6.61 13.09 13.96
CA LYS A 109 6.08 14.47 14.16
C LYS A 109 5.28 14.96 12.96
N THR A 110 5.62 14.50 11.76
CA THR A 110 4.95 14.86 10.51
C THR A 110 3.53 14.32 10.45
N ASP A 111 2.65 15.00 9.76
CA ASP A 111 1.30 14.50 9.53
C ASP A 111 1.33 13.36 8.51
N ILE A 112 0.45 12.37 8.72
CA ILE A 112 0.23 11.27 7.79
C ILE A 112 -0.68 11.74 6.66
N VAL A 113 -1.72 12.50 7.03
CA VAL A 113 -2.71 13.11 6.13
C VAL A 113 -3.03 14.49 6.64
N THR A 114 -3.06 15.49 5.77
CA THR A 114 -3.45 16.86 6.15
C THR A 114 -4.97 16.99 6.26
N ALA A 115 -5.43 17.94 7.06
CA ALA A 115 -6.86 18.26 7.18
C ALA A 115 -7.47 18.67 5.83
N GLU A 116 -6.71 19.43 5.04
CA GLU A 116 -7.13 19.88 3.71
C GLU A 116 -7.35 18.71 2.75
N PHE A 117 -6.45 17.70 2.74
CA PHE A 117 -6.65 16.51 1.94
C PHE A 117 -7.90 15.73 2.37
N VAL A 118 -8.10 15.59 3.67
CA VAL A 118 -9.28 14.89 4.25
C VAL A 118 -10.57 15.59 3.86
N GLU A 119 -10.62 16.91 3.94
CA GLU A 119 -11.78 17.70 3.51
C GLU A 119 -12.03 17.52 2.02
N GLY A 120 -11.02 17.69 1.18
CA GLY A 120 -11.13 17.55 -0.27
C GLY A 120 -11.66 16.19 -0.69
N ILE A 121 -11.06 15.09 -0.17
CA ILE A 121 -11.44 13.73 -0.57
C ILE A 121 -12.82 13.32 -0.07
N ASN A 122 -13.36 13.96 0.97
CA ASN A 122 -14.71 13.70 1.46
C ASN A 122 -15.80 14.52 0.76
N ASN A 123 -15.42 15.58 0.04
CA ASN A 123 -16.35 16.44 -0.72
C ASN A 123 -16.59 15.94 -2.15
N VAL A 124 -15.89 14.89 -2.59
CA VAL A 124 -16.05 14.33 -3.94
C VAL A 124 -16.75 12.99 -3.93
N LYS A 125 -17.44 12.69 -5.03
CA LYS A 125 -18.06 11.39 -5.25
C LYS A 125 -17.00 10.42 -5.78
N LEU A 126 -16.72 9.36 -5.03
CA LEU A 126 -15.74 8.34 -5.39
C LEU A 126 -16.45 6.99 -5.55
N VAL A 127 -16.25 6.34 -6.68
CA VAL A 127 -16.75 4.99 -6.96
C VAL A 127 -15.58 4.09 -7.30
N THR A 128 -14.79 4.45 -8.28
CA THR A 128 -13.66 3.67 -8.80
C THR A 128 -12.31 4.12 -8.22
N ILE A 129 -11.27 3.34 -8.46
CA ILE A 129 -9.88 3.72 -8.11
C ILE A 129 -9.46 4.94 -8.93
N GLU A 130 -9.89 5.02 -10.18
CA GLU A 130 -9.61 6.13 -11.09
C GLU A 130 -10.21 7.44 -10.58
N ASP A 131 -11.44 7.42 -10.03
CA ASP A 131 -12.03 8.60 -9.38
C ASP A 131 -11.17 9.08 -8.21
N PHE A 132 -10.63 8.13 -7.44
CA PHE A 132 -9.75 8.44 -6.33
C PHE A 132 -8.40 9.00 -6.81
N GLU A 133 -7.83 8.44 -7.87
CA GLU A 133 -6.58 8.93 -8.49
C GLU A 133 -6.71 10.38 -8.95
N VAL A 134 -7.77 10.69 -9.70
CA VAL A 134 -8.05 12.06 -10.16
C VAL A 134 -8.15 13.00 -8.96
N SER A 135 -8.89 12.60 -7.93
CA SER A 135 -9.07 13.41 -6.73
C SER A 135 -7.76 13.65 -5.96
N VAL A 136 -6.89 12.62 -5.86
CA VAL A 136 -5.55 12.76 -5.24
C VAL A 136 -4.70 13.77 -6.00
N ARG A 137 -4.77 13.76 -7.33
CA ARG A 137 -4.03 14.69 -8.19
C ARG A 137 -4.56 16.11 -8.05
N ASP A 138 -5.87 16.30 -8.04
CA ASP A 138 -6.53 17.61 -7.96
C ASP A 138 -6.34 18.27 -6.59
N ILE A 139 -6.39 17.50 -5.50
CA ILE A 139 -6.20 18.01 -4.13
C ILE A 139 -4.71 18.28 -3.85
N GLY A 140 -3.82 17.45 -4.39
CA GLY A 140 -2.38 17.50 -4.22
C GLY A 140 -1.84 16.33 -3.40
N ILE A 141 -0.96 15.55 -4.03
CA ILE A 141 -0.34 14.35 -3.43
C ILE A 141 0.57 14.69 -2.24
N GLU A 142 1.12 15.90 -2.21
CA GLU A 142 1.95 16.41 -1.12
C GLU A 142 1.17 16.60 0.18
N LYS A 143 -0.16 16.65 0.12
CA LYS A 143 -1.05 16.80 1.29
C LYS A 143 -1.36 15.46 1.97
N ILE A 144 -0.86 14.34 1.41
CA ILE A 144 -0.94 13.01 2.02
C ILE A 144 0.46 12.37 2.13
N PRO A 145 1.40 12.99 2.84
CA PRO A 145 2.81 12.57 2.85
C PRO A 145 3.04 11.18 3.46
N GLY A 146 2.12 10.68 4.27
CA GLY A 146 2.25 9.38 4.94
C GLY A 146 1.92 8.17 4.06
N ILE A 147 1.28 8.38 2.90
CA ILE A 147 0.90 7.29 2.00
C ILE A 147 1.35 7.64 0.58
N ARG A 148 1.97 6.69 -0.09
CA ARG A 148 2.20 6.76 -1.54
C ARG A 148 1.24 5.82 -2.25
N PHE A 149 0.57 6.33 -3.26
CA PHE A 149 -0.26 5.54 -4.19
C PHE A 149 0.48 5.42 -5.51
N ASN A 150 0.70 4.20 -5.96
CA ASN A 150 1.15 3.91 -7.31
C ASN A 150 -0.05 3.34 -8.09
N PHE A 151 -0.73 4.21 -8.82
CA PHE A 151 -1.94 3.83 -9.57
C PHE A 151 -1.61 2.97 -10.79
N LEU A 152 -0.42 3.14 -11.37
CA LEU A 152 0.04 2.33 -12.49
C LEU A 152 0.21 0.86 -12.10
N ASN A 153 0.92 0.62 -10.99
CA ASN A 153 1.17 -0.72 -10.48
C ASN A 153 0.06 -1.19 -9.52
N LYS A 154 -0.97 -0.36 -9.30
CA LYS A 154 -2.06 -0.63 -8.34
C LYS A 154 -1.57 -1.04 -6.96
N THR A 155 -0.56 -0.31 -6.44
CA THR A 155 0.01 -0.54 -5.11
C THR A 155 -0.04 0.71 -4.26
N LEU A 156 0.01 0.52 -2.94
CA LEU A 156 0.15 1.60 -1.97
C LEU A 156 1.24 1.28 -0.94
N ASN A 157 1.90 2.33 -0.45
CA ASN A 157 2.95 2.24 0.57
C ASN A 157 2.61 3.17 1.73
N PHE A 158 2.86 2.70 2.96
CA PHE A 158 2.69 3.49 4.17
C PHE A 158 4.05 4.05 4.62
N ASN A 159 4.49 5.16 4.04
CA ASN A 159 5.80 5.77 4.31
C ASN A 159 6.08 6.01 5.79
N PHE A 160 5.04 6.37 6.55
CA PHE A 160 5.16 6.64 7.98
C PHE A 160 5.57 5.41 8.79
N LEU A 161 5.41 4.20 8.27
CA LEU A 161 5.81 2.95 8.93
C LEU A 161 7.30 2.62 8.73
N ASN A 162 7.97 3.26 7.77
CA ASN A 162 9.41 3.06 7.53
C ASN A 162 10.27 3.50 8.71
N THR A 163 9.72 4.26 9.67
CA THR A 163 10.39 4.67 10.90
C THR A 163 10.36 3.60 12.00
N LEU A 164 9.55 2.55 11.84
CA LEU A 164 9.50 1.44 12.79
C LEU A 164 10.69 0.51 12.58
N GLU A 165 11.51 0.32 13.63
CA GLU A 165 12.64 -0.62 13.62
C GLU A 165 12.17 -2.08 13.52
N ASP A 166 10.99 -2.40 14.08
CA ASP A 166 10.40 -3.72 14.01
C ASP A 166 9.60 -3.89 12.71
N THR A 167 10.28 -4.42 11.68
CA THR A 167 9.71 -4.63 10.34
C THR A 167 8.45 -5.52 10.37
N GLU A 168 8.42 -6.54 11.24
CA GLU A 168 7.25 -7.41 11.36
C GLU A 168 6.03 -6.62 11.84
N THR A 169 6.20 -5.74 12.83
CA THR A 169 5.13 -4.85 13.31
C THR A 169 4.68 -3.90 12.20
N ALA A 170 5.60 -3.34 11.41
CA ALA A 170 5.26 -2.46 10.30
C ALA A 170 4.40 -3.20 9.25
N ILE A 171 4.84 -4.40 8.84
CA ILE A 171 4.12 -5.24 7.88
C ILE A 171 2.72 -5.62 8.41
N GLN A 172 2.63 -6.09 9.64
CA GLN A 172 1.36 -6.48 10.25
C GLN A 172 0.40 -5.29 10.33
N PHE A 173 0.89 -4.11 10.71
CA PHE A 173 0.07 -2.93 10.85
C PHE A 173 -0.39 -2.39 9.49
N ALA A 174 0.49 -2.33 8.50
CA ALA A 174 0.15 -1.95 7.13
C ALA A 174 -0.93 -2.86 6.53
N LYS A 175 -0.75 -4.19 6.62
CA LYS A 175 -1.74 -5.16 6.15
C LYS A 175 -3.08 -5.01 6.86
N ALA A 176 -3.07 -4.77 8.16
CA ALA A 176 -4.29 -4.60 8.95
C ALA A 176 -5.04 -3.31 8.59
N LEU A 177 -4.35 -2.20 8.35
CA LEU A 177 -4.92 -0.95 7.86
C LEU A 177 -5.56 -1.14 6.49
N ASN A 178 -4.81 -1.73 5.54
CA ASN A 178 -5.25 -2.00 4.19
C ASN A 178 -6.51 -2.87 4.17
N ASN A 179 -6.48 -4.00 4.86
CA ASN A 179 -7.61 -4.94 4.95
C ASN A 179 -8.79 -4.37 5.74
N GLY A 180 -8.51 -3.58 6.78
CA GLY A 180 -9.54 -2.90 7.57
C GLY A 180 -10.35 -1.93 6.72
N ALA A 181 -9.68 -1.13 5.89
CA ALA A 181 -10.35 -0.17 5.02
C ALA A 181 -11.29 -0.83 4.00
N LYS A 182 -10.88 -1.97 3.42
CA LYS A 182 -11.69 -2.74 2.45
C LYS A 182 -12.99 -3.27 3.04
N LYS A 183 -13.02 -3.57 4.35
CA LYS A 183 -14.19 -4.12 5.04
C LYS A 183 -15.22 -3.06 5.46
N LEU A 184 -14.84 -1.79 5.47
CA LEU A 184 -15.71 -0.71 5.95
C LEU A 184 -16.57 -0.16 4.81
N LYS A 185 -17.88 -0.04 5.08
CA LYS A 185 -18.78 0.70 4.20
C LYS A 185 -18.49 2.21 4.24
N GLN A 186 -18.15 2.72 5.43
CA GLN A 186 -17.82 4.13 5.66
C GLN A 186 -16.88 4.26 6.86
N SER A 187 -15.98 5.25 6.82
CA SER A 187 -15.14 5.65 7.94
C SER A 187 -15.24 7.15 8.16
N SER A 188 -15.37 7.56 9.42
CA SER A 188 -15.36 8.98 9.79
C SER A 188 -13.93 9.50 9.91
N PRO A 189 -13.62 10.67 9.34
CA PRO A 189 -12.31 11.30 9.48
C PRO A 189 -12.12 12.01 10.84
N LYS A 190 -13.18 12.15 11.64
CA LYS A 190 -13.14 12.94 12.90
C LYS A 190 -12.02 12.44 13.81
N PRO A 191 -11.11 13.34 14.26
CA PRO A 191 -10.04 12.99 15.17
C PRO A 191 -10.58 12.31 16.45
N THR A 192 -9.84 11.32 16.93
CA THR A 192 -10.18 10.61 18.16
C THR A 192 -9.60 11.35 19.36
N GLU A 193 -10.46 11.99 20.13
CA GLU A 193 -10.12 12.57 21.42
C GLU A 193 -10.19 11.49 22.50
N THR A 194 -9.19 11.44 23.37
CA THR A 194 -9.13 10.46 24.47
C THR A 194 -8.19 10.93 25.58
N ASP A 195 -8.58 10.65 26.79
CA ASP A 195 -7.78 10.77 28.02
C ASP A 195 -6.95 9.51 28.32
N ASN A 196 -7.24 8.40 27.61
CA ASN A 196 -6.55 7.12 27.75
C ASN A 196 -6.14 6.58 26.37
N GLU A 197 -4.97 7.06 25.90
CA GLU A 197 -4.44 6.73 24.57
C GLU A 197 -4.20 5.25 24.40
N ARG A 198 -3.58 4.61 25.40
CA ARG A 198 -3.21 3.19 25.36
C ARG A 198 -4.45 2.29 25.24
N PHE A 199 -5.50 2.56 26.00
CA PHE A 199 -6.75 1.82 25.89
C PHE A 199 -7.42 2.02 24.53
N THR A 200 -7.51 3.27 24.10
CA THR A 200 -8.16 3.64 22.84
C THR A 200 -7.45 3.03 21.65
N PHE A 201 -6.12 3.09 21.62
CA PHE A 201 -5.34 2.53 20.52
C PHE A 201 -5.34 1.00 20.54
N ARG A 202 -5.24 0.38 21.73
CA ARG A 202 -5.42 -1.08 21.88
C ARG A 202 -6.76 -1.55 21.33
N THR A 203 -7.84 -0.84 21.64
CA THR A 203 -9.19 -1.16 21.12
C THR A 203 -9.23 -1.03 19.59
N TYR A 204 -8.56 -0.03 19.04
CA TYR A 204 -8.43 0.13 17.59
C TYR A 204 -7.64 -1.03 16.95
N LEU A 205 -6.50 -1.42 17.51
CA LEU A 205 -5.72 -2.57 17.04
C LEU A 205 -6.54 -3.87 17.06
N VAL A 206 -7.33 -4.11 18.11
CA VAL A 206 -8.22 -5.28 18.19
C VAL A 206 -9.26 -5.26 17.06
N ARG A 207 -9.84 -4.10 16.73
CA ARG A 207 -10.78 -3.95 15.61
C ARG A 207 -10.11 -4.19 14.25
N LEU A 208 -8.82 -3.89 14.14
CA LEU A 208 -8.01 -4.19 12.95
C LEU A 208 -7.57 -5.67 12.86
N GLY A 209 -7.88 -6.49 13.88
CA GLY A 209 -7.54 -7.90 13.89
C GLY A 209 -6.25 -8.26 14.62
N PHE A 210 -5.66 -7.36 15.41
CA PHE A 210 -4.49 -7.66 16.27
C PHE A 210 -4.90 -8.51 17.47
N ILE A 211 -5.35 -9.75 17.19
CA ILE A 211 -5.85 -10.70 18.20
C ILE A 211 -4.94 -11.93 18.21
N GLY A 212 -4.75 -12.50 19.42
CA GLY A 212 -3.97 -13.73 19.57
C GLY A 212 -2.48 -13.52 19.80
N PRO A 213 -1.72 -14.63 19.98
CA PRO A 213 -0.31 -14.59 20.37
C PRO A 213 0.61 -14.04 19.26
N GLY A 214 0.30 -14.28 17.98
CA GLY A 214 1.10 -13.79 16.84
C GLY A 214 1.21 -12.28 16.75
N TYR A 215 0.27 -11.53 17.34
CA TYR A 215 0.30 -10.07 17.39
C TYR A 215 0.78 -9.51 18.72
N LYS A 216 1.25 -10.35 19.67
CA LYS A 216 1.63 -9.89 21.01
C LYS A 216 2.75 -8.86 20.94
N LYS A 217 3.84 -9.18 20.25
CA LYS A 217 4.99 -8.30 20.07
C LYS A 217 4.59 -6.98 19.42
N SER A 218 3.84 -7.02 18.32
CA SER A 218 3.41 -5.81 17.61
C SER A 218 2.49 -4.92 18.45
N ARG A 219 1.59 -5.52 19.28
CA ARG A 219 0.82 -4.72 20.24
C ARG A 219 1.71 -4.07 21.28
N GLU A 220 2.72 -4.76 21.81
CA GLU A 220 3.67 -4.19 22.77
C GLU A 220 4.44 -3.02 22.15
N VAL A 221 4.96 -3.18 20.94
CA VAL A 221 5.68 -2.12 20.21
C VAL A 221 4.78 -0.90 20.00
N LEU A 222 3.57 -1.10 19.47
CA LEU A 222 2.66 -0.01 19.11
C LEU A 222 1.99 0.67 20.32
N LEU A 223 2.04 0.08 21.50
CA LEU A 223 1.43 0.62 22.72
C LEU A 223 2.44 1.18 23.71
N LYS A 224 3.75 0.96 23.53
CA LYS A 224 4.78 1.28 24.53
C LYS A 224 4.79 2.75 24.94
N ASP A 225 4.68 3.66 23.95
CA ASP A 225 4.85 5.11 24.15
C ASP A 225 3.53 5.87 24.35
N LEU A 226 2.41 5.13 24.43
CA LEU A 226 1.10 5.72 24.67
C LEU A 226 0.77 5.81 26.16
N LYS A 227 0.16 6.94 26.53
CA LYS A 227 -0.24 7.21 27.92
C LYS A 227 -1.51 6.46 28.31
N GLY A 228 -1.63 6.18 29.62
CA GLY A 228 -2.82 5.58 30.21
C GLY A 228 -2.71 4.07 30.46
N ASN A 229 -3.84 3.44 30.76
CA ASN A 229 -3.96 2.03 31.12
C ASN A 229 -4.51 1.22 29.95
N GLY A 230 -3.83 0.13 29.57
CA GLY A 230 -4.28 -0.74 28.48
C GLY A 230 -5.47 -1.64 28.82
N ALA A 231 -5.76 -1.87 30.09
CA ALA A 231 -6.81 -2.80 30.55
C ALA A 231 -8.16 -2.11 30.78
N PHE A 232 -8.17 -0.90 31.33
CA PHE A 232 -9.39 -0.21 31.74
C PHE A 232 -9.52 1.15 31.05
N ARG A 233 -10.74 1.47 30.60
CA ARG A 233 -11.04 2.76 29.97
C ARG A 233 -10.88 3.93 30.95
N LYS A 234 -11.37 3.79 32.14
CA LYS A 234 -11.12 4.74 33.26
C LYS A 234 -10.11 4.11 34.19
N GLY A 235 -9.07 4.86 34.60
CA GLY A 235 -8.17 4.41 35.66
C GLY A 235 -8.95 3.93 36.86
N LYS A 236 -8.46 2.90 37.60
CA LYS A 236 -9.03 2.58 38.90
C LYS A 236 -9.00 3.87 39.74
N GLN A 237 -10.15 4.42 40.04
CA GLN A 237 -10.25 5.33 41.18
C GLN A 237 -9.94 4.48 42.42
N LEU A 238 -8.75 4.66 42.98
CA LEU A 238 -8.39 4.19 44.31
C LEU A 238 -9.11 5.05 45.35
#